data_6cc07776adad7f39d9b4d72aad6ed151
#
_entry.id   6cc07776adad7f39d9b4d72aad6ed151
#
_cell.length_a   1.000
_cell.length_b   1.000
_cell.length_c   1.000
_cell.angle_alpha   90.00
_cell.angle_beta   90.00
_cell.angle_gamma   90.00
#
_symmetry.space_group_name_H-M   'P 1'
#
loop_
_entity.id
_entity.type
_entity.pdbx_description
1 polymer ?
#
loop_
_entity_poly.entity_id
_entity_poly.type
_entity_poly.pdbx_seq_one_letter_code
_entity_poly.pdbx_strand_id
1 'polypeptide(L)'
;RRSMVAFGGAAPLHAVNVAAKLGINRVIIPQAAGIGSAIGFLQSSAVFEISHSIRVLMSCFDASLFNQHFAAISRNVSAAVEAAAPGIPVDETRTLFMHYKGQGHSLAVEIPTRDLTDDDAVLLLSAFEEKYISVYRRPLAGIDVECVGISLRMSSNEDLLPVRNIINTGPADVPDTTDLFDLMENDYANVPTMSRSKMEPDTIFQGPGLIKDDGTTVVVPQGYIATCYDTGHL
;
A
#
# COMPACT_ATOMS: atom_id res chain seq x y z
N ARG A 1 9.22 -7.18 -16.03
CA ARG A 1 9.89 -7.97 -14.97
C ARG A 1 9.27 -7.61 -13.63
N ARG A 2 8.98 -8.60 -12.78
CA ARG A 2 8.47 -8.40 -11.42
C ARG A 2 9.63 -8.48 -10.44
N SER A 3 9.60 -7.67 -9.37
CA SER A 3 10.48 -7.77 -8.22
C SER A 3 9.64 -8.17 -7.00
N MET A 4 10.25 -8.85 -6.05
CA MET A 4 9.64 -9.16 -4.76
C MET A 4 10.20 -8.19 -3.72
N VAL A 5 9.35 -7.63 -2.88
CA VAL A 5 9.78 -6.85 -1.70
C VAL A 5 9.57 -7.71 -0.47
N ALA A 6 10.62 -7.87 0.35
CA ALA A 6 10.57 -8.65 1.57
C ALA A 6 10.80 -7.75 2.78
N PHE A 7 9.80 -7.63 3.65
CA PHE A 7 9.87 -6.89 4.90
C PHE A 7 9.14 -7.64 6.02
N GLY A 8 9.50 -7.33 7.26
CA GLY A 8 9.11 -8.08 8.45
C GLY A 8 10.27 -8.92 8.98
N GLY A 9 10.22 -9.34 10.23
CA GLY A 9 11.32 -10.01 10.90
C GLY A 9 11.77 -11.31 10.24
N ALA A 10 10.85 -12.10 9.71
CA ALA A 10 11.15 -13.42 9.11
C ALA A 10 11.18 -13.44 7.58
N ALA A 11 10.55 -12.47 6.90
CA ALA A 11 10.43 -12.51 5.45
C ALA A 11 11.79 -12.54 4.72
N PRO A 12 12.81 -11.75 5.09
CA PRO A 12 14.12 -11.78 4.44
C PRO A 12 14.86 -13.12 4.55
N LEU A 13 14.54 -13.93 5.58
CA LEU A 13 15.10 -15.28 5.71
C LEU A 13 14.67 -16.23 4.57
N HIS A 14 13.45 -16.03 4.06
CA HIS A 14 12.82 -16.97 3.12
C HIS A 14 12.62 -16.41 1.72
N ALA A 15 12.73 -15.09 1.57
CA ALA A 15 12.31 -14.37 0.37
C ALA A 15 12.98 -14.86 -0.90
N VAL A 16 14.28 -15.14 -0.87
CA VAL A 16 15.03 -15.59 -2.05
C VAL A 16 14.54 -16.96 -2.53
N ASN A 17 14.30 -17.91 -1.59
CA ASN A 17 13.78 -19.23 -1.93
C ASN A 17 12.36 -19.17 -2.49
N VAL A 18 11.51 -18.28 -1.95
CA VAL A 18 10.16 -18.06 -2.48
C VAL A 18 10.21 -17.43 -3.86
N ALA A 19 11.06 -16.42 -4.05
CA ALA A 19 11.25 -15.75 -5.33
C ALA A 19 11.72 -16.73 -6.43
N ALA A 20 12.68 -17.59 -6.10
CA ALA A 20 13.17 -18.63 -7.01
C ALA A 20 12.04 -19.57 -7.46
N LYS A 21 11.18 -20.04 -6.55
CA LYS A 21 10.03 -20.89 -6.89
C LYS A 21 8.99 -20.18 -7.76
N LEU A 22 8.90 -18.85 -7.68
CA LEU A 22 7.99 -18.02 -8.47
C LEU A 22 8.63 -17.52 -9.78
N GLY A 23 9.88 -17.89 -10.09
CA GLY A 23 10.63 -17.38 -11.26
C GLY A 23 10.94 -15.89 -11.17
N ILE A 24 11.01 -15.32 -9.96
CA ILE A 24 11.40 -13.94 -9.70
C ILE A 24 12.88 -13.91 -9.36
N ASN A 25 13.64 -13.16 -10.13
CA ASN A 25 15.10 -13.09 -10.00
C ASN A 25 15.63 -11.86 -9.26
N ARG A 26 14.73 -11.06 -8.67
CA ARG A 26 15.09 -9.86 -7.91
C ARG A 26 14.25 -9.76 -6.66
N VAL A 27 14.92 -9.72 -5.50
CA VAL A 27 14.33 -9.47 -4.19
C VAL A 27 14.88 -8.15 -3.66
N ILE A 28 14.03 -7.31 -3.15
CA ILE A 28 14.38 -6.04 -2.51
C ILE A 28 14.12 -6.17 -1.02
N ILE A 29 15.15 -5.94 -0.22
CA ILE A 29 15.06 -5.92 1.23
C ILE A 29 15.18 -4.44 1.67
N PRO A 30 14.08 -3.79 2.06
CA PRO A 30 14.13 -2.39 2.48
C PRO A 30 15.05 -2.18 3.68
N GLN A 31 15.51 -0.96 3.84
CA GLN A 31 16.14 -0.54 5.08
C GLN A 31 15.14 -0.72 6.24
N ALA A 32 15.63 -1.15 7.41
CA ALA A 32 14.79 -1.46 8.57
C ALA A 32 13.63 -2.43 8.27
N ALA A 33 13.86 -3.41 7.38
CA ALA A 33 12.84 -4.38 6.97
C ALA A 33 12.14 -5.04 8.15
N GLY A 34 12.85 -5.33 9.25
CA GLY A 34 12.30 -5.96 10.44
C GLY A 34 11.17 -5.17 11.13
N ILE A 35 11.18 -3.85 10.99
CA ILE A 35 10.20 -2.93 11.60
C ILE A 35 9.42 -2.12 10.56
N GLY A 36 9.47 -2.51 9.29
CA GLY A 36 8.85 -1.77 8.18
C GLY A 36 7.38 -1.44 8.38
N SER A 37 6.61 -2.35 8.98
CA SER A 37 5.20 -2.09 9.31
C SER A 37 5.02 -0.99 10.36
N ALA A 38 5.88 -0.94 11.37
CA ALA A 38 5.83 0.10 12.39
C ALA A 38 6.18 1.48 11.80
N ILE A 39 7.19 1.53 10.92
CA ILE A 39 7.55 2.75 10.18
C ILE A 39 6.38 3.23 9.33
N GLY A 40 5.76 2.32 8.55
CA GLY A 40 4.60 2.65 7.74
C GLY A 40 3.42 3.15 8.57
N PHE A 41 3.20 2.57 9.75
CA PHE A 41 2.15 3.02 10.67
C PHE A 41 2.41 4.43 11.22
N LEU A 42 3.66 4.73 11.59
CA LEU A 42 4.05 6.05 12.07
C LEU A 42 4.01 7.14 10.99
N GLN A 43 4.07 6.74 9.74
CA GLN A 43 4.01 7.64 8.57
C GLN A 43 2.62 7.70 7.94
N SER A 44 1.65 6.97 8.46
CA SER A 44 0.30 7.01 7.90
C SER A 44 -0.42 8.28 8.33
N SER A 45 -1.08 8.94 7.36
CA SER A 45 -2.00 10.03 7.64
C SER A 45 -3.17 9.55 8.52
N ALA A 46 -3.73 10.43 9.31
CA ALA A 46 -5.01 10.17 9.98
C ALA A 46 -6.12 10.15 8.93
N VAL A 47 -6.74 9.00 8.74
CA VAL A 47 -7.79 8.80 7.73
C VAL A 47 -9.05 8.30 8.40
N PHE A 48 -10.15 8.97 8.08
CA PHE A 48 -11.48 8.51 8.48
C PHE A 48 -12.38 8.46 7.25
N GLU A 49 -13.17 7.40 7.17
CA GLU A 49 -14.13 7.18 6.09
C GLU A 49 -15.43 6.66 6.67
N ILE A 50 -16.53 7.24 6.20
CA ILE A 50 -17.88 6.75 6.51
C ILE A 50 -18.59 6.50 5.20
N SER A 51 -19.20 5.32 5.08
CA SER A 51 -20.04 4.93 3.97
C SER A 51 -21.49 4.76 4.40
N HIS A 52 -22.40 5.27 3.60
CA HIS A 52 -23.85 5.05 3.78
C HIS A 52 -24.39 4.27 2.59
N SER A 53 -25.23 3.27 2.86
CA SER A 53 -26.01 2.60 1.81
C SER A 53 -27.19 3.48 1.43
N ILE A 54 -27.31 3.74 0.16
CA ILE A 54 -28.47 4.39 -0.46
C ILE A 54 -28.88 3.54 -1.66
N ARG A 55 -30.08 3.80 -2.20
CA ARG A 55 -30.48 3.16 -3.45
C ARG A 55 -31.26 4.14 -4.31
N VAL A 56 -30.60 4.68 -5.31
CA VAL A 56 -31.15 5.72 -6.19
C VAL A 56 -30.80 5.37 -7.65
N LEU A 57 -31.82 5.31 -8.52
CA LEU A 57 -31.60 5.26 -9.96
C LEU A 57 -31.09 6.62 -10.44
N MET A 58 -30.07 6.63 -11.28
CA MET A 58 -29.49 7.87 -11.79
C MET A 58 -30.45 8.63 -12.72
N SER A 59 -31.42 7.95 -13.31
CA SER A 59 -32.57 8.59 -14.00
C SER A 59 -33.47 9.40 -13.05
N CYS A 60 -33.40 9.17 -11.75
CA CYS A 60 -34.10 9.89 -10.67
C CYS A 60 -33.13 10.63 -9.77
N PHE A 61 -32.00 11.10 -10.31
CA PHE A 61 -30.99 11.81 -9.52
C PHE A 61 -31.59 13.09 -8.93
N ASP A 62 -31.32 13.31 -7.64
CA ASP A 62 -31.70 14.50 -6.87
C ASP A 62 -30.47 14.96 -6.09
N ALA A 63 -29.85 16.04 -6.52
CA ALA A 63 -28.63 16.59 -5.92
C ALA A 63 -28.84 16.95 -4.43
N SER A 64 -30.04 17.43 -4.06
CA SER A 64 -30.33 17.78 -2.68
C SER A 64 -30.24 16.58 -1.74
N LEU A 65 -30.74 15.43 -2.16
CA LEU A 65 -30.65 14.18 -1.42
C LEU A 65 -29.19 13.78 -1.15
N PHE A 66 -28.36 13.80 -2.19
CA PHE A 66 -26.93 13.44 -2.08
C PHE A 66 -26.18 14.42 -1.20
N ASN A 67 -26.41 15.73 -1.35
CA ASN A 67 -25.79 16.78 -0.54
C ASN A 67 -26.16 16.64 0.94
N GLN A 68 -27.40 16.31 1.26
CA GLN A 68 -27.84 16.05 2.65
C GLN A 68 -27.08 14.86 3.28
N HIS A 69 -26.93 13.77 2.52
CA HIS A 69 -26.15 12.62 2.98
C HIS A 69 -24.68 12.98 3.20
N PHE A 70 -24.06 13.67 2.25
CA PHE A 70 -22.66 14.09 2.41
C PHE A 70 -22.46 15.06 3.58
N ALA A 71 -23.38 16.02 3.79
CA ALA A 71 -23.31 16.93 4.92
C ALA A 71 -23.47 16.22 6.27
N ALA A 72 -24.30 15.17 6.33
CA ALA A 72 -24.44 14.35 7.54
C ALA A 72 -23.17 13.55 7.86
N ILE A 73 -22.55 12.95 6.84
CA ILE A 73 -21.29 12.19 6.98
C ILE A 73 -20.14 13.12 7.33
N SER A 74 -20.01 14.24 6.62
CA SER A 74 -18.89 15.19 6.75
C SER A 74 -18.71 15.67 8.18
N ARG A 75 -19.77 15.99 8.88
CA ARG A 75 -19.72 16.43 10.28
C ARG A 75 -19.06 15.41 11.20
N ASN A 76 -19.33 14.13 10.99
CA ASN A 76 -18.77 13.05 11.81
C ASN A 76 -17.32 12.76 11.45
N VAL A 77 -17.02 12.73 10.16
CA VAL A 77 -15.66 12.45 9.66
C VAL A 77 -14.71 13.59 10.00
N SER A 78 -15.12 14.86 9.80
CA SER A 78 -14.28 16.02 10.14
C SER A 78 -13.96 16.10 11.62
N ALA A 79 -14.94 15.83 12.49
CA ALA A 79 -14.71 15.80 13.95
C ALA A 79 -13.69 14.71 14.34
N ALA A 80 -13.74 13.55 13.69
CA ALA A 80 -12.81 12.46 13.98
C ALA A 80 -11.39 12.77 13.50
N VAL A 81 -11.25 13.34 12.30
CA VAL A 81 -9.92 13.74 11.76
C VAL A 81 -9.34 14.88 12.59
N GLU A 82 -10.13 15.89 12.94
CA GLU A 82 -9.67 17.01 13.78
C GLU A 82 -9.20 16.54 15.16
N ALA A 83 -9.87 15.54 15.74
CA ALA A 83 -9.44 14.96 17.01
C ALA A 83 -8.13 14.17 16.90
N ALA A 84 -7.85 13.56 15.75
CA ALA A 84 -6.65 12.76 15.51
C ALA A 84 -5.46 13.60 15.03
N ALA A 85 -5.70 14.65 14.24
CA ALA A 85 -4.69 15.51 13.63
C ALA A 85 -5.12 17.00 13.71
N PRO A 86 -5.10 17.60 14.92
CA PRO A 86 -5.62 18.96 15.12
C PRO A 86 -4.86 20.02 14.31
N GLY A 87 -5.60 20.84 13.57
CA GLY A 87 -5.04 21.94 12.78
C GLY A 87 -4.25 21.53 11.53
N ILE A 88 -4.25 20.26 11.18
CA ILE A 88 -3.61 19.78 9.94
C ILE A 88 -4.60 19.94 8.77
N PRO A 89 -4.15 20.44 7.60
CA PRO A 89 -4.98 20.46 6.39
C PRO A 89 -5.52 19.08 6.05
N VAL A 90 -6.76 19.03 5.54
CA VAL A 90 -7.46 17.77 5.26
C VAL A 90 -7.84 17.72 3.79
N ASP A 91 -7.54 16.60 3.15
CA ASP A 91 -8.02 16.24 1.83
C ASP A 91 -9.32 15.46 1.94
N GLU A 92 -10.37 15.90 1.24
CA GLU A 92 -11.66 15.24 1.16
C GLU A 92 -11.78 14.46 -0.17
N THR A 93 -12.30 13.26 -0.10
CA THR A 93 -12.67 12.45 -1.27
C THR A 93 -14.11 11.96 -1.10
N ARG A 94 -14.94 12.19 -2.12
CA ARG A 94 -16.31 11.69 -2.20
C ARG A 94 -16.41 10.59 -3.25
N THR A 95 -17.10 9.52 -2.91
CA THR A 95 -17.24 8.35 -3.78
C THR A 95 -18.70 7.94 -3.85
N LEU A 96 -19.17 7.63 -5.05
CA LEU A 96 -20.43 6.93 -5.29
C LEU A 96 -20.12 5.48 -5.65
N PHE A 97 -20.87 4.54 -5.08
CA PHE A 97 -20.84 3.14 -5.48
C PHE A 97 -21.98 2.89 -6.46
N MET A 98 -21.64 2.67 -7.73
CA MET A 98 -22.60 2.62 -8.82
C MET A 98 -22.49 1.32 -9.61
N HIS A 99 -23.60 0.85 -10.13
CA HIS A 99 -23.66 -0.30 -11.04
C HIS A 99 -24.82 -0.16 -12.02
N TYR A 100 -24.79 -0.90 -13.12
CA TYR A 100 -26.00 -1.05 -13.94
C TYR A 100 -27.05 -1.85 -13.17
N LYS A 101 -28.30 -1.40 -13.23
CA LYS A 101 -29.43 -2.04 -12.54
C LYS A 101 -29.46 -3.55 -12.80
N GLY A 102 -29.47 -4.32 -11.71
CA GLY A 102 -29.45 -5.79 -11.74
C GLY A 102 -28.07 -6.42 -11.68
N GLN A 103 -26.98 -5.65 -11.66
CA GLN A 103 -25.64 -6.19 -11.42
C GLN A 103 -25.38 -6.38 -9.91
N GLY A 104 -24.57 -7.39 -9.57
CA GLY A 104 -24.22 -7.71 -8.18
C GLY A 104 -22.99 -6.96 -7.64
N HIS A 105 -22.21 -6.31 -8.52
CA HIS A 105 -21.00 -5.59 -8.13
C HIS A 105 -21.09 -4.13 -8.52
N SER A 106 -20.78 -3.24 -7.58
CA SER A 106 -20.66 -1.81 -7.81
C SER A 106 -19.22 -1.40 -8.07
N LEU A 107 -19.04 -0.32 -8.81
CA LEU A 107 -17.77 0.36 -9.02
C LEU A 107 -17.74 1.63 -8.16
N ALA A 108 -16.59 1.88 -7.56
CA ALA A 108 -16.32 3.12 -6.85
C ALA A 108 -15.98 4.22 -7.86
N VAL A 109 -16.78 5.26 -7.89
CA VAL A 109 -16.65 6.42 -8.79
C VAL A 109 -16.38 7.66 -7.92
N GLU A 110 -15.20 8.24 -8.06
CA GLU A 110 -14.88 9.50 -7.39
C GLU A 110 -15.63 10.65 -8.05
N ILE A 111 -16.12 11.57 -7.24
CA ILE A 111 -16.94 12.70 -7.65
C ILE A 111 -16.38 14.01 -7.09
N PRO A 112 -16.80 15.17 -7.61
CA PRO A 112 -16.39 16.47 -7.07
C PRO A 112 -16.71 16.63 -5.59
N THR A 113 -15.81 17.29 -4.84
CA THR A 113 -15.95 17.54 -3.39
C THR A 113 -16.78 18.80 -3.04
N ARG A 114 -17.40 19.43 -4.02
CA ARG A 114 -18.38 20.51 -3.87
C ARG A 114 -19.80 19.97 -3.72
N ASP A 115 -20.73 20.84 -3.37
CA ASP A 115 -22.16 20.51 -3.47
C ASP A 115 -22.53 20.20 -4.93
N LEU A 116 -23.31 19.17 -5.10
CA LEU A 116 -23.81 18.72 -6.40
C LEU A 116 -25.03 19.56 -6.80
N THR A 117 -25.23 19.68 -8.09
CA THR A 117 -26.42 20.26 -8.74
C THR A 117 -27.10 19.17 -9.57
N ASP A 118 -28.37 19.36 -9.95
CA ASP A 118 -29.07 18.36 -10.76
C ASP A 118 -28.43 18.17 -12.16
N ASP A 119 -27.72 19.20 -12.65
CA ASP A 119 -26.97 19.11 -13.90
C ASP A 119 -25.75 18.15 -13.80
N ASP A 120 -25.31 17.83 -12.60
CA ASP A 120 -24.18 16.91 -12.39
C ASP A 120 -24.55 15.45 -12.73
N ALA A 121 -25.82 15.11 -12.90
CA ALA A 121 -26.24 13.76 -13.28
C ALA A 121 -25.49 13.24 -14.51
N VAL A 122 -25.29 14.08 -15.52
CA VAL A 122 -24.57 13.73 -16.76
C VAL A 122 -23.09 13.49 -16.48
N LEU A 123 -22.47 14.33 -15.66
CA LEU A 123 -21.07 14.18 -15.27
C LEU A 123 -20.84 12.87 -14.51
N LEU A 124 -21.72 12.56 -13.56
CA LEU A 124 -21.62 11.36 -12.73
C LEU A 124 -21.80 10.08 -13.55
N LEU A 125 -22.77 10.08 -14.50
CA LEU A 125 -22.96 8.97 -15.43
C LEU A 125 -21.76 8.79 -16.35
N SER A 126 -21.19 9.86 -16.89
CA SER A 126 -20.00 9.79 -17.73
C SER A 126 -18.81 9.21 -16.96
N ALA A 127 -18.59 9.67 -15.72
CA ALA A 127 -17.51 9.14 -14.87
C ALA A 127 -17.70 7.64 -14.55
N PHE A 128 -18.95 7.22 -14.31
CA PHE A 128 -19.25 5.80 -14.13
C PHE A 128 -18.98 4.99 -15.41
N GLU A 129 -19.41 5.46 -16.58
CA GLU A 129 -19.19 4.76 -17.85
C GLU A 129 -17.69 4.63 -18.18
N GLU A 130 -16.92 5.69 -18.00
CA GLU A 130 -15.46 5.65 -18.16
C GLU A 130 -14.82 4.59 -17.26
N LYS A 131 -15.21 4.59 -15.99
CA LYS A 131 -14.74 3.59 -15.03
C LYS A 131 -15.15 2.18 -15.42
N TYR A 132 -16.40 2.01 -15.86
CA TYR A 132 -16.94 0.73 -16.30
C TYR A 132 -16.19 0.19 -17.52
N ILE A 133 -15.94 1.04 -18.52
CA ILE A 133 -15.17 0.68 -19.71
C ILE A 133 -13.73 0.28 -19.36
N SER A 134 -13.11 0.96 -18.39
CA SER A 134 -11.75 0.62 -17.96
C SER A 134 -11.66 -0.80 -17.41
N VAL A 135 -12.71 -1.29 -16.74
CA VAL A 135 -12.78 -2.61 -16.11
C VAL A 135 -13.33 -3.68 -17.08
N TYR A 136 -14.46 -3.38 -17.73
CA TYR A 136 -15.23 -4.37 -18.52
C TYR A 136 -15.13 -4.19 -20.03
N ARG A 137 -14.40 -3.17 -20.49
CA ARG A 137 -14.09 -2.88 -21.91
C ARG A 137 -15.24 -2.32 -22.75
N ARG A 138 -16.49 -2.41 -22.32
CA ARG A 138 -17.66 -1.88 -23.03
C ARG A 138 -18.79 -1.52 -22.06
N PRO A 139 -19.55 -0.45 -22.29
CA PRO A 139 -20.73 -0.11 -21.50
C PRO A 139 -21.92 -1.04 -21.86
N LEU A 140 -22.96 -1.01 -21.04
CA LEU A 140 -24.22 -1.69 -21.30
C LEU A 140 -25.25 -0.63 -21.74
N ALA A 141 -25.59 -0.63 -23.02
CA ALA A 141 -26.57 0.32 -23.56
C ALA A 141 -28.00 0.00 -23.09
N GLY A 142 -28.76 1.04 -22.77
CA GLY A 142 -30.21 0.93 -22.47
C GLY A 142 -30.53 0.38 -21.08
N ILE A 143 -29.56 0.21 -20.22
CA ILE A 143 -29.75 -0.19 -18.80
C ILE A 143 -29.49 1.01 -17.93
N ASP A 144 -30.39 1.31 -17.00
CA ASP A 144 -30.23 2.40 -16.05
C ASP A 144 -29.09 2.08 -15.04
N VAL A 145 -28.48 3.12 -14.52
CA VAL A 145 -27.43 3.04 -13.50
C VAL A 145 -28.04 3.29 -12.14
N GLU A 146 -27.69 2.47 -11.16
CA GLU A 146 -28.14 2.58 -9.78
C GLU A 146 -26.95 2.95 -8.89
N CYS A 147 -27.09 4.01 -8.10
CA CYS A 147 -26.19 4.31 -6.99
C CYS A 147 -26.66 3.54 -5.75
N VAL A 148 -25.81 2.70 -5.20
CA VAL A 148 -26.14 1.82 -4.05
C VAL A 148 -25.44 2.23 -2.77
N GLY A 149 -24.55 3.20 -2.83
CA GLY A 149 -23.86 3.71 -1.66
C GLY A 149 -23.07 4.97 -1.96
N ILE A 150 -22.80 5.70 -0.92
CA ILE A 150 -21.92 6.87 -0.94
C ILE A 150 -20.84 6.69 0.14
N SER A 151 -19.68 7.26 -0.08
CA SER A 151 -18.61 7.33 0.91
C SER A 151 -17.98 8.71 0.90
N LEU A 152 -17.63 9.19 2.09
CA LEU A 152 -16.81 10.37 2.29
C LEU A 152 -15.61 9.98 3.15
N ARG A 153 -14.44 10.21 2.58
CA ARG A 153 -13.15 10.01 3.22
C ARG A 153 -12.46 11.34 3.42
N MET A 154 -11.93 11.54 4.60
CA MET A 154 -11.02 12.64 4.91
C MET A 154 -9.68 12.09 5.38
N SER A 155 -8.60 12.70 4.89
CA SER A 155 -7.23 12.32 5.22
C SER A 155 -6.47 13.56 5.63
N SER A 156 -5.76 13.51 6.77
CA SER A 156 -4.82 14.59 7.11
C SER A 156 -3.73 14.65 6.05
N ASN A 157 -3.47 15.86 5.58
CA ASN A 157 -2.39 16.12 4.62
C ASN A 157 -1.14 16.57 5.39
N GLU A 158 -0.55 15.61 6.08
CA GLU A 158 0.74 15.81 6.71
C GLU A 158 1.83 15.65 5.65
N ASP A 159 2.76 16.59 5.60
CA ASP A 159 4.03 16.36 4.92
C ASP A 159 4.68 15.14 5.57
N LEU A 160 4.62 14.00 4.88
CA LEU A 160 5.29 12.80 5.32
C LEU A 160 6.73 13.18 5.61
N LEU A 161 7.13 13.08 6.88
CA LEU A 161 8.51 13.31 7.25
C LEU A 161 9.36 12.45 6.32
N PRO A 162 10.27 13.04 5.53
CA PRO A 162 11.13 12.25 4.69
C PRO A 162 11.75 11.20 5.59
N VAL A 163 11.64 9.92 5.24
CA VAL A 163 12.42 8.88 5.90
C VAL A 163 13.85 9.30 5.68
N ARG A 164 14.38 10.10 6.61
CA ARG A 164 15.80 10.41 6.64
C ARG A 164 16.46 9.07 6.70
N ASN A 165 17.41 8.85 5.80
CA ASN A 165 18.23 7.65 5.75
C ASN A 165 18.36 7.06 7.15
N ILE A 166 17.53 6.03 7.42
CA ILE A 166 17.67 5.30 8.68
C ILE A 166 19.07 4.74 8.54
N ILE A 167 19.99 5.31 9.29
CA ILE A 167 21.40 4.90 9.29
C ILE A 167 21.38 3.37 9.40
N ASN A 168 22.11 2.72 8.52
CA ASN A 168 22.20 1.27 8.50
C ASN A 168 22.23 0.72 9.92
N THR A 169 21.11 0.13 10.33
CA THR A 169 20.96 -0.51 11.63
C THR A 169 21.48 -1.93 11.51
N GLY A 170 22.13 -2.39 12.52
CA GLY A 170 22.63 -3.75 12.57
C GLY A 170 23.60 -3.90 13.73
N PRO A 171 23.70 -5.09 14.32
CA PRO A 171 24.57 -5.33 15.45
C PRO A 171 26.02 -4.95 15.10
N ALA A 172 26.67 -4.19 15.97
CA ALA A 172 28.06 -3.73 15.76
C ALA A 172 29.02 -4.91 15.61
N ASP A 173 28.77 -5.96 16.38
CA ASP A 173 29.58 -7.17 16.37
C ASP A 173 28.75 -8.37 15.94
N VAL A 174 29.12 -8.94 14.82
CA VAL A 174 28.62 -10.24 14.34
C VAL A 174 29.82 -11.17 14.19
N PRO A 175 29.71 -12.46 14.51
CA PRO A 175 30.76 -13.41 14.20
C PRO A 175 31.04 -13.43 12.70
N ASP A 176 32.29 -13.61 12.30
CA ASP A 176 32.68 -13.65 10.89
C ASP A 176 31.98 -14.78 10.12
N THR A 177 31.68 -15.87 10.81
CA THR A 177 30.95 -17.03 10.27
C THR A 177 29.92 -17.55 11.25
N THR A 178 28.93 -18.27 10.72
CA THR A 178 27.91 -18.98 11.51
C THR A 178 27.43 -20.22 10.77
N ASP A 179 26.89 -21.17 11.49
CA ASP A 179 26.30 -22.35 10.87
C ASP A 179 24.90 -22.03 10.35
N LEU A 180 24.69 -22.26 9.06
CA LEU A 180 23.42 -22.13 8.36
C LEU A 180 22.98 -23.50 7.88
N PHE A 181 21.73 -23.87 8.14
CA PHE A 181 21.16 -25.10 7.59
C PHE A 181 20.86 -24.90 6.10
N ASP A 182 21.54 -25.65 5.24
CA ASP A 182 21.30 -25.67 3.81
C ASP A 182 20.18 -26.67 3.49
N LEU A 183 19.07 -26.16 2.99
CA LEU A 183 17.92 -26.98 2.64
C LEU A 183 18.17 -27.92 1.44
N MET A 184 19.14 -27.61 0.58
CA MET A 184 19.44 -28.40 -0.60
C MET A 184 20.33 -29.60 -0.23
N GLU A 185 21.33 -29.34 0.59
CA GLU A 185 22.28 -30.38 1.04
C GLU A 185 21.76 -31.13 2.29
N ASN A 186 20.70 -30.60 2.94
CA ASN A 186 20.09 -31.12 4.16
C ASN A 186 21.12 -31.28 5.30
N ASP A 187 22.04 -30.32 5.41
CA ASP A 187 23.11 -30.28 6.41
C ASP A 187 23.44 -28.84 6.79
N TYR A 188 24.25 -28.66 7.82
CA TYR A 188 24.77 -27.37 8.24
C TYR A 188 26.05 -27.01 7.49
N ALA A 189 26.08 -25.81 6.92
CA ALA A 189 27.27 -25.23 6.32
C ALA A 189 27.74 -24.02 7.14
N ASN A 190 29.05 -23.93 7.40
CA ASN A 190 29.62 -22.72 8.02
C ASN A 190 29.75 -21.63 6.95
N VAL A 191 28.98 -20.55 7.10
CA VAL A 191 28.87 -19.48 6.09
C VAL A 191 29.32 -18.13 6.66
N PRO A 192 29.85 -17.22 5.80
CA PRO A 192 30.23 -15.88 6.23
C PRO A 192 29.02 -15.08 6.67
N THR A 193 29.24 -14.17 7.62
CA THR A 193 28.23 -13.22 8.08
C THR A 193 28.74 -11.80 7.95
N MET A 194 27.83 -10.87 7.71
CA MET A 194 28.11 -9.44 7.64
C MET A 194 27.03 -8.66 8.39
N SER A 195 27.40 -7.62 9.13
CA SER A 195 26.42 -6.67 9.64
C SER A 195 26.00 -5.71 8.56
N ARG A 196 24.71 -5.47 8.44
CA ARG A 196 24.17 -4.46 7.51
C ARG A 196 24.70 -3.06 7.80
N SER A 197 24.99 -2.74 9.08
CA SER A 197 25.58 -1.45 9.47
C SER A 197 26.98 -1.19 8.88
N LYS A 198 27.68 -2.24 8.47
CA LYS A 198 29.00 -2.15 7.82
C LYS A 198 28.94 -2.14 6.28
N MET A 199 27.72 -2.19 5.70
CA MET A 199 27.55 -2.16 4.24
C MET A 199 27.42 -0.72 3.76
N GLU A 200 28.42 -0.22 3.09
CA GLU A 200 28.35 1.05 2.36
C GLU A 200 27.61 0.87 1.02
N PRO A 201 27.13 1.96 0.41
CA PRO A 201 26.62 1.92 -0.97
C PRO A 201 27.56 1.18 -1.91
N ASP A 202 27.00 0.41 -2.82
CA ASP A 202 27.70 -0.46 -3.78
C ASP A 202 28.48 -1.63 -3.17
N THR A 203 28.41 -1.85 -1.85
CA THR A 203 28.93 -3.07 -1.23
C THR A 203 28.23 -4.29 -1.81
N ILE A 204 29.01 -5.25 -2.31
CA ILE A 204 28.52 -6.53 -2.83
C ILE A 204 28.84 -7.63 -1.84
N PHE A 205 27.84 -8.39 -1.42
CA PHE A 205 27.97 -9.59 -0.60
C PHE A 205 27.58 -10.81 -1.44
N GLN A 206 28.51 -11.74 -1.61
CA GLN A 206 28.28 -12.95 -2.39
C GLN A 206 27.88 -14.11 -1.48
N GLY A 207 26.79 -14.79 -1.82
CA GLY A 207 26.37 -16.00 -1.12
C GLY A 207 27.19 -17.25 -1.44
N PRO A 208 27.13 -18.29 -0.60
CA PRO A 208 26.21 -18.41 0.52
C PRO A 208 26.66 -17.58 1.74
N GLY A 209 25.70 -16.98 2.46
CA GLY A 209 26.00 -16.23 3.67
C GLY A 209 24.81 -15.49 4.27
N LEU A 210 25.05 -14.75 5.34
CA LEU A 210 24.04 -14.02 6.08
C LEU A 210 24.40 -12.55 6.21
N ILE A 211 23.40 -11.68 6.02
CA ILE A 211 23.50 -10.26 6.38
C ILE A 211 22.58 -10.03 7.57
N LYS A 212 23.15 -9.62 8.70
CA LYS A 212 22.42 -9.37 9.96
C LYS A 212 22.03 -7.91 10.09
N ASP A 213 20.76 -7.68 10.38
CA ASP A 213 20.15 -6.39 10.69
C ASP A 213 19.55 -6.47 12.11
N ASP A 214 19.24 -5.36 12.76
CA ASP A 214 18.70 -5.36 14.14
C ASP A 214 17.38 -6.10 14.29
N GLY A 215 16.50 -6.01 13.29
CA GLY A 215 15.18 -6.62 13.33
C GLY A 215 14.99 -7.83 12.42
N THR A 216 16.04 -8.25 11.67
CA THR A 216 15.93 -9.36 10.71
C THR A 216 17.28 -9.88 10.29
N THR A 217 17.27 -11.00 9.58
CA THR A 217 18.47 -11.57 8.94
C THR A 217 18.13 -11.90 7.49
N VAL A 218 19.02 -11.51 6.59
CA VAL A 218 18.91 -11.82 5.16
C VAL A 218 19.75 -13.04 4.86
N VAL A 219 19.14 -14.08 4.31
CA VAL A 219 19.87 -15.23 3.76
C VAL A 219 20.19 -14.94 2.30
N VAL A 220 21.47 -14.99 1.96
CA VAL A 220 21.96 -14.92 0.57
C VAL A 220 22.39 -16.32 0.17
N PRO A 221 21.61 -17.08 -0.61
CA PRO A 221 21.96 -18.45 -0.98
C PRO A 221 23.15 -18.50 -1.96
N GLN A 222 23.71 -19.68 -2.16
CA GLN A 222 24.71 -19.90 -3.19
C GLN A 222 24.22 -19.48 -4.58
N GLY A 223 25.07 -18.78 -5.32
CA GLY A 223 24.75 -18.26 -6.66
C GLY A 223 23.97 -16.95 -6.68
N TYR A 224 23.64 -16.39 -5.49
CA TYR A 224 23.02 -15.06 -5.36
C TYR A 224 24.04 -14.03 -4.86
N ILE A 225 23.75 -12.79 -5.19
CA ILE A 225 24.49 -11.63 -4.67
C ILE A 225 23.51 -10.65 -4.03
N ALA A 226 23.93 -10.01 -2.95
CA ALA A 226 23.24 -8.87 -2.37
C ALA A 226 24.07 -7.61 -2.62
N THR A 227 23.44 -6.55 -3.11
CA THR A 227 24.08 -5.24 -3.32
C THR A 227 23.40 -4.21 -2.45
N CYS A 228 24.18 -3.45 -1.69
CA CYS A 228 23.66 -2.32 -0.94
C CYS A 228 23.55 -1.10 -1.85
N TYR A 229 22.36 -0.50 -1.93
CA TYR A 229 22.14 0.71 -2.69
C TYR A 229 22.33 1.97 -1.82
N ASP A 230 22.49 3.14 -2.43
CA ASP A 230 22.59 4.44 -1.78
C ASP A 230 21.38 4.77 -0.88
N THR A 231 20.21 4.20 -1.21
CA THR A 231 18.99 4.25 -0.39
C THR A 231 19.02 3.31 0.83
N GLY A 232 20.12 2.56 1.03
CA GLY A 232 20.23 1.56 2.08
C GLY A 232 19.44 0.26 1.86
N HIS A 233 18.79 0.08 0.73
CA HIS A 233 18.12 -1.18 0.37
C HIS A 233 19.13 -2.22 -0.12
N LEU A 234 18.81 -3.49 0.08
CA LEU A 234 19.54 -4.62 -0.50
C LEU A 234 18.75 -5.21 -1.64
#